data_3fcea1a607d3e87a93ca2d21450a2ac6
#
_entry.id   3fcea1a607d3e87a93ca2d21450a2ac6
#
_cell.length_a   1.000
_cell.length_b   1.000
_cell.length_c   1.000
_cell.angle_alpha   90.00
_cell.angle_beta   90.00
_cell.angle_gamma   90.00
#
_symmetry.space_group_name_H-M   'P 1'
#
loop_
_entity.id
_entity.type
_entity.pdbx_description
1 polymer ?
#
loop_
_entity_poly.entity_id
_entity_poly.type
_entity_poly.pdbx_seq_one_letter_code
_entity_poly.pdbx_strand_id
1 'polypeptide(L)'
;MRIFLLLIFFFTGISLYAADTNRLDSLLIHRHFFELQRELKSDAYSTLPTYRKLYYEAFLHNFFHDLPASNQVITLLLDKYKNQLSHSQISNLLMKKIDNHVKLYQYRDAHLTTLLLLRKYRNGLSSEERDDARNSDIIWKGLQDVAPQTTTVTSETSIAYRRDIAGLMNVPVNFADSTFYFVFDTGANLSVITESYARKTNLRMLNVKFKVRAITGLQVQANLGIADEFKMGNIIIRNAVFMIFPDSALSFARGLYTIKGIIGFPIIEQLQEIRINKNTMTVPQTPTDRNIRNFGVDELLPVISVAYNTDTLAFTFDTGAQFTFLNEPFYQDYKKLIDTAGKAFDMQIGGAGGITKTKAYRLSQIAINVAGQPALLKDVSVKTSSTTPKDKLYYGNFGQDIMNQFKEMVINFRYMYVDFIPPTP
;
A
#
# COMPACT_ATOMS: atom_id res chain seq x y z
N MET A 1 -68.76 -6.77 3.62
CA MET A 1 -67.75 -7.14 4.66
C MET A 1 -66.85 -8.18 4.06
N ARG A 2 -65.67 -7.83 3.59
CA ARG A 2 -64.50 -8.62 3.13
C ARG A 2 -63.71 -7.83 2.10
N ILE A 3 -62.92 -6.89 2.49
CA ILE A 3 -61.70 -6.47 1.79
C ILE A 3 -60.88 -5.67 2.83
N PHE A 4 -60.04 -6.34 3.57
CA PHE A 4 -58.93 -5.75 4.33
C PHE A 4 -58.04 -6.85 4.88
N LEU A 5 -57.16 -7.40 4.05
CA LEU A 5 -56.02 -8.22 4.50
C LEU A 5 -55.11 -8.59 3.32
N LEU A 6 -54.46 -7.61 2.73
CA LEU A 6 -53.40 -7.91 1.74
C LEU A 6 -52.49 -6.71 1.52
N LEU A 7 -51.99 -6.12 2.60
CA LEU A 7 -51.02 -4.96 2.46
C LEU A 7 -49.96 -4.91 3.57
N ILE A 8 -49.59 -6.05 4.16
CA ILE A 8 -48.60 -6.07 5.24
C ILE A 8 -47.27 -6.81 4.85
N PHE A 9 -47.20 -7.46 3.70
CA PHE A 9 -46.01 -8.28 3.38
C PHE A 9 -44.94 -7.64 2.48
N PHE A 10 -45.08 -6.37 2.08
CA PHE A 10 -44.09 -5.76 1.18
C PHE A 10 -43.04 -4.84 1.86
N PHE A 11 -43.15 -4.62 3.18
CA PHE A 11 -42.24 -3.65 3.85
C PHE A 11 -41.04 -4.30 4.55
N THR A 12 -41.00 -5.60 4.78
CA THR A 12 -39.92 -6.27 5.52
C THR A 12 -38.69 -6.60 4.62
N GLY A 13 -38.90 -6.80 3.32
CA GLY A 13 -37.79 -7.13 2.39
C GLY A 13 -36.89 -5.93 2.04
N ILE A 14 -37.41 -4.72 2.08
CA ILE A 14 -36.66 -3.52 1.70
C ILE A 14 -35.73 -3.05 2.83
N SER A 15 -36.11 -3.26 4.10
CA SER A 15 -35.27 -2.82 5.24
C SER A 15 -34.05 -3.75 5.48
N LEU A 16 -34.18 -5.06 5.26
CA LEU A 16 -33.07 -6.00 5.32
C LEU A 16 -32.03 -5.71 4.21
N TYR A 17 -32.50 -5.41 3.03
CA TYR A 17 -31.64 -5.11 1.87
C TYR A 17 -30.81 -3.81 2.05
N ALA A 18 -31.39 -2.77 2.68
CA ALA A 18 -30.70 -1.52 2.96
C ALA A 18 -29.64 -1.66 4.08
N ALA A 19 -29.89 -2.50 5.08
CA ALA A 19 -28.93 -2.74 6.17
C ALA A 19 -27.66 -3.46 5.67
N ASP A 20 -27.82 -4.45 4.81
CA ASP A 20 -26.71 -5.23 4.28
C ASP A 20 -25.80 -4.39 3.36
N THR A 21 -26.35 -3.56 2.49
CA THR A 21 -25.55 -2.67 1.63
C THR A 21 -24.78 -1.64 2.43
N ASN A 22 -25.32 -1.14 3.55
CA ASN A 22 -24.63 -0.21 4.43
C ASN A 22 -23.38 -0.84 5.05
N ARG A 23 -23.40 -2.14 5.38
CA ARG A 23 -22.23 -2.86 5.90
C ARG A 23 -21.14 -2.98 4.86
N LEU A 24 -21.45 -3.43 3.63
CA LEU A 24 -20.44 -3.54 2.55
C LEU A 24 -19.88 -2.16 2.17
N ASP A 25 -20.72 -1.13 2.11
CA ASP A 25 -20.29 0.25 1.86
C ASP A 25 -19.35 0.74 2.98
N SER A 26 -19.66 0.43 4.25
CA SER A 26 -18.79 0.74 5.39
C SER A 26 -17.44 0.02 5.29
N LEU A 27 -17.42 -1.27 5.01
CA LEU A 27 -16.19 -2.05 4.84
C LEU A 27 -15.33 -1.49 3.69
N LEU A 28 -15.94 -1.08 2.58
CA LEU A 28 -15.24 -0.48 1.47
C LEU A 28 -14.65 0.90 1.83
N ILE A 29 -15.42 1.76 2.49
CA ILE A 29 -14.98 3.11 2.90
C ILE A 29 -13.81 3.02 3.90
N HIS A 30 -13.86 2.09 4.85
CA HIS A 30 -12.80 1.88 5.84
C HIS A 30 -11.66 0.97 5.36
N ARG A 31 -11.66 0.58 4.07
CA ARG A 31 -10.61 -0.27 3.46
C ARG A 31 -10.45 -1.65 4.12
N HIS A 32 -11.51 -2.20 4.71
CA HIS A 32 -11.52 -3.53 5.29
C HIS A 32 -11.70 -4.60 4.19
N PHE A 33 -10.79 -4.65 3.22
CA PHE A 33 -10.92 -5.46 2.00
C PHE A 33 -10.93 -6.96 2.27
N PHE A 34 -10.19 -7.45 3.26
CA PHE A 34 -10.21 -8.87 3.61
C PHE A 34 -11.60 -9.29 4.14
N GLU A 35 -12.22 -8.45 4.95
CA GLU A 35 -13.57 -8.69 5.46
C GLU A 35 -14.61 -8.50 4.36
N LEU A 36 -14.48 -7.45 3.55
CA LEU A 36 -15.36 -7.20 2.39
C LEU A 36 -15.38 -8.40 1.43
N GLN A 37 -14.21 -9.00 1.14
CA GLN A 37 -14.13 -10.20 0.30
C GLN A 37 -14.85 -11.38 0.91
N ARG A 38 -14.73 -11.59 2.23
CA ARG A 38 -15.36 -12.68 2.96
C ARG A 38 -16.88 -12.51 2.99
N GLU A 39 -17.34 -11.31 3.33
CA GLU A 39 -18.76 -10.98 3.37
C GLU A 39 -19.42 -11.13 1.99
N LEU A 40 -18.82 -10.56 0.94
CA LEU A 40 -19.38 -10.61 -0.42
C LEU A 40 -19.55 -12.03 -0.97
N LYS A 41 -18.81 -13.02 -0.45
CA LYS A 41 -18.91 -14.44 -0.81
C LYS A 41 -19.94 -15.19 0.02
N SER A 42 -20.50 -14.59 1.06
CA SER A 42 -21.50 -15.23 1.91
C SER A 42 -22.87 -15.26 1.25
N ASP A 43 -23.72 -16.22 1.68
CA ASP A 43 -25.10 -16.37 1.18
C ASP A 43 -25.96 -15.13 1.44
N ALA A 44 -25.63 -14.35 2.48
CA ALA A 44 -26.34 -13.14 2.85
C ALA A 44 -26.40 -12.11 1.70
N TYR A 45 -25.42 -12.12 0.79
CA TYR A 45 -25.32 -11.18 -0.33
C TYR A 45 -25.57 -11.82 -1.70
N SER A 46 -26.07 -13.05 -1.74
CA SER A 46 -26.38 -13.78 -2.99
C SER A 46 -27.39 -13.06 -3.88
N THR A 47 -28.30 -12.26 -3.28
CA THR A 47 -29.37 -11.51 -3.97
C THR A 47 -29.02 -10.08 -4.31
N LEU A 48 -27.77 -9.65 -4.10
CA LEU A 48 -27.33 -8.29 -4.48
C LEU A 48 -27.57 -8.02 -5.98
N PRO A 49 -28.04 -6.82 -6.36
CA PRO A 49 -28.09 -6.41 -7.76
C PRO A 49 -26.71 -6.54 -8.42
N THR A 50 -26.67 -7.00 -9.66
CA THR A 50 -25.42 -7.26 -10.39
C THR A 50 -24.47 -6.07 -10.38
N TYR A 51 -24.97 -4.83 -10.61
CA TYR A 51 -24.12 -3.66 -10.61
C TYR A 51 -23.48 -3.37 -9.24
N ARG A 52 -24.18 -3.66 -8.14
CA ARG A 52 -23.66 -3.52 -6.78
C ARG A 52 -22.54 -4.52 -6.51
N LYS A 53 -22.75 -5.78 -6.85
CA LYS A 53 -21.75 -6.82 -6.73
C LYS A 53 -20.49 -6.47 -7.51
N LEU A 54 -20.66 -6.13 -8.80
CA LEU A 54 -19.56 -5.69 -9.65
C LEU A 54 -18.83 -4.45 -9.08
N TYR A 55 -19.55 -3.52 -8.44
CA TYR A 55 -18.92 -2.37 -7.82
C TYR A 55 -17.91 -2.77 -6.76
N TYR A 56 -18.26 -3.65 -5.84
CA TYR A 56 -17.32 -4.15 -4.81
C TYR A 56 -16.21 -5.02 -5.42
N GLU A 57 -16.53 -5.85 -6.40
CA GLU A 57 -15.56 -6.69 -7.11
C GLU A 57 -14.48 -5.85 -7.80
N ALA A 58 -14.81 -4.69 -8.36
CA ALA A 58 -13.83 -3.78 -8.98
C ALA A 58 -12.72 -3.38 -7.99
N PHE A 59 -13.09 -3.07 -6.74
CA PHE A 59 -12.14 -2.72 -5.69
C PHE A 59 -11.38 -3.93 -5.15
N LEU A 60 -12.03 -5.07 -5.00
CA LEU A 60 -11.40 -6.31 -4.54
C LEU A 60 -10.37 -6.82 -5.56
N HIS A 61 -10.69 -6.82 -6.85
CA HIS A 61 -9.73 -7.17 -7.90
C HIS A 61 -8.52 -6.23 -7.90
N ASN A 62 -8.73 -4.91 -7.73
CA ASN A 62 -7.63 -3.96 -7.59
C ASN A 62 -6.76 -4.26 -6.37
N PHE A 63 -7.38 -4.47 -5.19
CA PHE A 63 -6.68 -4.72 -3.94
C PHE A 63 -5.91 -6.05 -3.95
N PHE A 64 -6.49 -7.12 -4.48
CA PHE A 64 -5.83 -8.42 -4.63
C PHE A 64 -4.99 -8.55 -5.91
N HIS A 65 -4.68 -7.41 -6.53
CA HIS A 65 -3.74 -7.25 -7.64
C HIS A 65 -4.13 -7.96 -8.95
N ASP A 66 -5.42 -8.26 -9.13
CA ASP A 66 -5.97 -8.70 -10.42
C ASP A 66 -6.43 -7.48 -11.24
N LEU A 67 -5.44 -6.70 -11.68
CA LEU A 67 -5.66 -5.39 -12.32
C LEU A 67 -6.42 -5.48 -13.65
N PRO A 68 -6.18 -6.51 -14.50
CA PRO A 68 -6.98 -6.70 -15.71
C PRO A 68 -8.47 -6.95 -15.42
N ALA A 69 -8.79 -7.81 -14.45
CA ALA A 69 -10.18 -8.07 -14.06
C ALA A 69 -10.82 -6.81 -13.47
N SER A 70 -10.11 -6.07 -12.61
CA SER A 70 -10.58 -4.78 -12.10
C SER A 70 -10.95 -3.81 -13.23
N ASN A 71 -10.07 -3.64 -14.24
CA ASN A 71 -10.33 -2.77 -15.39
C ASN A 71 -11.52 -3.24 -16.24
N GLN A 72 -11.69 -4.55 -16.44
CA GLN A 72 -12.84 -5.11 -17.16
C GLN A 72 -14.15 -4.81 -16.44
N VAL A 73 -14.20 -5.04 -15.13
CA VAL A 73 -15.37 -4.77 -14.30
C VAL A 73 -15.70 -3.28 -14.26
N ILE A 74 -14.71 -2.41 -14.10
CA ILE A 74 -14.91 -0.94 -14.13
C ILE A 74 -15.47 -0.50 -15.49
N THR A 75 -14.94 -1.02 -16.59
CA THR A 75 -15.42 -0.70 -17.94
C THR A 75 -16.87 -1.15 -18.11
N LEU A 76 -17.21 -2.38 -17.71
CA LEU A 76 -18.56 -2.90 -17.75
C LEU A 76 -19.55 -2.04 -16.94
N LEU A 77 -19.17 -1.59 -15.75
CA LEU A 77 -19.97 -0.72 -14.90
C LEU A 77 -20.23 0.64 -15.57
N LEU A 78 -19.19 1.26 -16.12
CA LEU A 78 -19.30 2.57 -16.76
C LEU A 78 -20.06 2.53 -18.10
N ASP A 79 -20.05 1.42 -18.81
CA ASP A 79 -20.74 1.28 -20.10
C ASP A 79 -22.20 0.87 -19.90
N LYS A 80 -22.48 -0.15 -19.07
CA LYS A 80 -23.83 -0.75 -18.97
C LYS A 80 -24.63 -0.25 -17.77
N TYR A 81 -23.99 0.11 -16.67
CA TYR A 81 -24.66 0.40 -15.39
C TYR A 81 -24.47 1.85 -14.92
N LYS A 82 -23.92 2.72 -15.73
CA LYS A 82 -23.58 4.10 -15.37
C LYS A 82 -24.75 4.86 -14.75
N ASN A 83 -25.97 4.69 -15.28
CA ASN A 83 -27.17 5.38 -14.79
C ASN A 83 -27.64 4.88 -13.40
N GLN A 84 -27.11 3.77 -12.92
CA GLN A 84 -27.38 3.19 -11.61
C GLN A 84 -26.34 3.60 -10.55
N LEU A 85 -25.27 4.30 -10.98
CA LEU A 85 -24.17 4.74 -10.13
C LEU A 85 -24.30 6.24 -9.80
N SER A 86 -24.02 6.59 -8.56
CA SER A 86 -23.88 7.98 -8.16
C SER A 86 -22.60 8.61 -8.75
N HIS A 87 -22.54 9.95 -8.78
CA HIS A 87 -21.32 10.66 -9.18
C HIS A 87 -20.11 10.26 -8.34
N SER A 88 -20.28 10.07 -7.03
CA SER A 88 -19.21 9.62 -6.13
C SER A 88 -18.73 8.21 -6.48
N GLN A 89 -19.64 7.28 -6.74
CA GLN A 89 -19.27 5.93 -7.15
C GLN A 89 -18.50 5.91 -8.47
N ILE A 90 -18.93 6.74 -9.46
CA ILE A 90 -18.19 6.86 -10.72
C ILE A 90 -16.80 7.46 -10.48
N SER A 91 -16.67 8.47 -9.61
CA SER A 91 -15.37 9.06 -9.26
C SER A 91 -14.46 8.04 -8.61
N ASN A 92 -14.98 7.23 -7.69
CA ASN A 92 -14.23 6.17 -7.02
C ASN A 92 -13.76 5.08 -8.00
N LEU A 93 -14.61 4.68 -8.95
CA LEU A 93 -14.23 3.73 -10.02
C LEU A 93 -13.13 4.30 -10.92
N LEU A 94 -13.21 5.59 -11.28
CA LEU A 94 -12.18 6.24 -12.09
C LEU A 94 -10.86 6.37 -11.32
N MET A 95 -10.90 6.66 -10.01
CA MET A 95 -9.69 6.64 -9.17
C MET A 95 -9.05 5.23 -9.15
N LYS A 96 -9.85 4.16 -9.03
CA LYS A 96 -9.33 2.79 -9.11
C LYS A 96 -8.80 2.44 -10.50
N LYS A 97 -9.42 2.95 -11.57
CA LYS A 97 -8.91 2.79 -12.93
C LYS A 97 -7.57 3.49 -13.14
N ILE A 98 -7.39 4.70 -12.58
CA ILE A 98 -6.09 5.39 -12.57
C ILE A 98 -5.04 4.56 -11.84
N ASP A 99 -5.37 4.05 -10.64
CA ASP A 99 -4.49 3.19 -9.85
C ASP A 99 -4.08 1.92 -10.61
N ASN A 100 -5.03 1.24 -11.26
CA ASN A 100 -4.75 0.10 -12.14
C ASN A 100 -3.77 0.47 -13.26
N HIS A 101 -3.99 1.59 -13.94
CA HIS A 101 -3.10 2.03 -15.02
C HIS A 101 -1.69 2.34 -14.50
N VAL A 102 -1.56 2.94 -13.32
CA VAL A 102 -0.25 3.22 -12.69
C VAL A 102 0.48 1.93 -12.36
N LYS A 103 -0.18 0.95 -11.73
CA LYS A 103 0.38 -0.37 -11.41
C LYS A 103 0.75 -1.18 -12.67
N LEU A 104 0.07 -0.94 -13.79
CA LEU A 104 0.36 -1.55 -15.09
C LEU A 104 1.37 -0.73 -15.92
N TYR A 105 1.95 0.33 -15.35
CA TYR A 105 2.88 1.24 -16.04
C TYR A 105 2.29 1.91 -17.30
N GLN A 106 0.95 2.03 -17.36
CA GLN A 106 0.19 2.66 -18.44
C GLN A 106 -0.02 4.16 -18.10
N TYR A 107 1.08 4.91 -18.01
CA TYR A 107 1.05 6.29 -17.49
C TYR A 107 0.22 7.25 -18.35
N ARG A 108 0.19 7.05 -19.68
CA ARG A 108 -0.66 7.83 -20.60
C ARG A 108 -2.14 7.63 -20.27
N ASP A 109 -2.56 6.37 -20.05
CA ASP A 109 -3.96 6.07 -19.70
C ASP A 109 -4.30 6.56 -18.29
N ALA A 110 -3.37 6.51 -17.34
CA ALA A 110 -3.52 7.12 -16.03
C ALA A 110 -3.75 8.64 -16.16
N HIS A 111 -2.95 9.35 -16.94
CA HIS A 111 -3.11 10.78 -17.23
C HIS A 111 -4.48 11.08 -17.86
N LEU A 112 -4.85 10.40 -18.94
CA LEU A 112 -6.12 10.61 -19.63
C LEU A 112 -7.35 10.34 -18.74
N THR A 113 -7.27 9.28 -17.91
CA THR A 113 -8.34 8.95 -16.95
C THR A 113 -8.43 10.01 -15.84
N THR A 114 -7.29 10.53 -15.37
CA THR A 114 -7.26 11.64 -14.39
C THR A 114 -7.89 12.92 -14.97
N LEU A 115 -7.60 13.24 -16.22
CA LEU A 115 -8.25 14.38 -16.90
C LEU A 115 -9.77 14.18 -17.01
N LEU A 116 -10.23 12.97 -17.33
CA LEU A 116 -11.67 12.64 -17.37
C LEU A 116 -12.31 12.85 -15.99
N LEU A 117 -11.71 12.32 -14.93
CA LEU A 117 -12.15 12.47 -13.54
C LEU A 117 -12.27 13.94 -13.15
N LEU A 118 -11.22 14.73 -13.34
CA LEU A 118 -11.16 16.14 -12.93
C LEU A 118 -12.10 17.04 -13.76
N ARG A 119 -12.35 16.72 -15.02
CA ARG A 119 -13.24 17.52 -15.89
C ARG A 119 -14.72 17.20 -15.70
N LYS A 120 -15.08 15.92 -15.60
CA LYS A 120 -16.49 15.49 -15.62
C LYS A 120 -17.04 15.05 -14.27
N TYR A 121 -16.18 14.54 -13.37
CA TYR A 121 -16.62 13.88 -12.13
C TYR A 121 -16.01 14.49 -10.85
N ARG A 122 -15.37 15.64 -10.95
CA ARG A 122 -14.72 16.33 -9.80
C ARG A 122 -15.65 16.58 -8.60
N ASN A 123 -16.96 16.68 -8.82
CA ASN A 123 -17.94 16.92 -7.77
C ASN A 123 -18.18 15.69 -6.88
N GLY A 124 -17.74 14.50 -7.31
CA GLY A 124 -17.74 13.29 -6.50
C GLY A 124 -16.50 13.16 -5.60
N LEU A 125 -15.56 14.11 -5.66
CA LEU A 125 -14.32 14.13 -4.89
C LEU A 125 -14.36 15.23 -3.82
N SER A 126 -13.74 14.99 -2.66
CA SER A 126 -13.41 16.02 -1.68
C SER A 126 -12.39 17.02 -2.25
N SER A 127 -12.15 18.14 -1.55
CA SER A 127 -11.10 19.10 -1.93
C SER A 127 -9.72 18.48 -1.91
N GLU A 128 -9.42 17.66 -0.90
CA GLU A 128 -8.13 16.98 -0.73
C GLU A 128 -7.90 15.97 -1.88
N GLU A 129 -8.87 15.13 -2.19
CA GLU A 129 -8.77 14.18 -3.31
C GLU A 129 -8.58 14.87 -4.66
N ARG A 130 -9.21 16.03 -4.87
CA ARG A 130 -9.00 16.83 -6.10
C ARG A 130 -7.57 17.38 -6.20
N ASP A 131 -7.02 17.83 -5.09
CA ASP A 131 -5.66 18.38 -5.07
C ASP A 131 -4.61 17.26 -5.22
N ASP A 132 -4.83 16.11 -4.61
CA ASP A 132 -4.01 14.93 -4.78
C ASP A 132 -4.09 14.39 -6.22
N ALA A 133 -5.27 14.36 -6.83
CA ALA A 133 -5.43 13.97 -8.24
C ALA A 133 -4.69 14.92 -9.19
N ARG A 134 -4.75 16.25 -8.94
CA ARG A 134 -4.01 17.24 -9.75
C ARG A 134 -2.50 17.08 -9.60
N ASN A 135 -2.01 16.86 -8.37
CA ASN A 135 -0.59 16.68 -8.13
C ASN A 135 -0.08 15.36 -8.75
N SER A 136 -0.87 14.29 -8.66
CA SER A 136 -0.54 13.01 -9.28
C SER A 136 -0.57 13.10 -10.81
N ASP A 137 -1.48 13.90 -11.40
CA ASP A 137 -1.55 14.12 -12.84
C ASP A 137 -0.26 14.74 -13.41
N ILE A 138 0.42 15.59 -12.63
CA ILE A 138 1.73 16.14 -13.01
C ILE A 138 2.73 14.98 -13.23
N ILE A 139 2.69 13.97 -12.36
CA ILE A 139 3.55 12.78 -12.45
C ILE A 139 3.19 11.96 -13.69
N TRP A 140 1.91 11.60 -13.85
CA TRP A 140 1.46 10.74 -14.94
C TRP A 140 1.65 11.40 -16.30
N LYS A 141 1.40 12.70 -16.42
CA LYS A 141 1.70 13.48 -17.61
C LYS A 141 3.19 13.50 -17.92
N GLY A 142 4.04 13.64 -16.89
CA GLY A 142 5.49 13.61 -17.05
C GLY A 142 6.01 12.26 -17.52
N LEU A 143 5.32 11.18 -17.17
CA LEU A 143 5.69 9.80 -17.49
C LEU A 143 4.98 9.24 -18.74
N GLN A 144 4.05 9.95 -19.36
CA GLN A 144 3.15 9.42 -20.40
C GLN A 144 3.85 8.81 -21.62
N ASP A 145 5.09 9.25 -21.90
CA ASP A 145 5.90 8.80 -23.03
C ASP A 145 7.08 7.90 -22.59
N VAL A 146 7.15 7.57 -21.28
CA VAL A 146 8.14 6.65 -20.74
C VAL A 146 7.68 5.22 -20.96
N ALA A 147 8.58 4.37 -21.47
CA ALA A 147 8.29 2.95 -21.65
C ALA A 147 8.01 2.28 -20.29
N PRO A 148 7.12 1.28 -20.25
CA PRO A 148 6.83 0.54 -19.02
C PRO A 148 8.10 0.00 -18.34
N GLN A 149 8.12 0.04 -17.00
CA GLN A 149 9.15 -0.64 -16.24
C GLN A 149 9.09 -2.15 -16.51
N THR A 150 10.25 -2.78 -16.63
CA THR A 150 10.36 -4.23 -16.73
C THR A 150 11.41 -4.75 -15.78
N THR A 151 11.14 -5.91 -15.18
CA THR A 151 12.05 -6.62 -14.30
C THR A 151 12.22 -8.05 -14.82
N THR A 152 13.45 -8.47 -15.03
CA THR A 152 13.79 -9.81 -15.50
C THR A 152 14.68 -10.51 -14.49
N VAL A 153 14.19 -11.59 -13.90
CA VAL A 153 14.98 -12.50 -13.04
C VAL A 153 15.57 -13.57 -13.96
N THR A 154 16.86 -13.44 -14.29
CA THR A 154 17.51 -14.36 -15.25
C THR A 154 17.78 -15.74 -14.66
N SER A 155 18.02 -15.81 -13.36
CA SER A 155 18.10 -17.04 -12.56
C SER A 155 17.84 -16.69 -11.10
N GLU A 156 17.52 -17.69 -10.27
CA GLU A 156 17.43 -17.48 -8.83
C GLU A 156 18.68 -16.76 -8.32
N THR A 157 18.48 -15.75 -7.51
CA THR A 157 19.56 -14.96 -6.96
C THR A 157 19.39 -14.73 -5.48
N SER A 158 20.47 -14.92 -4.71
CA SER A 158 20.59 -14.55 -3.31
C SER A 158 21.47 -13.31 -3.19
N ILE A 159 20.93 -12.25 -2.64
CA ILE A 159 21.56 -10.95 -2.49
C ILE A 159 21.87 -10.75 -1.00
N ALA A 160 23.14 -10.65 -0.65
CA ALA A 160 23.54 -10.25 0.69
C ALA A 160 23.20 -8.78 0.89
N TYR A 161 22.44 -8.46 1.92
CA TYR A 161 22.14 -7.09 2.30
C TYR A 161 22.85 -6.71 3.61
N ARG A 162 22.94 -5.44 3.89
CA ARG A 162 23.49 -4.91 5.14
C ARG A 162 22.49 -3.98 5.80
N ARG A 163 22.56 -3.92 7.13
CA ARG A 163 21.81 -2.93 7.90
C ARG A 163 22.66 -1.71 8.12
N ASP A 164 22.06 -0.54 7.92
CA ASP A 164 22.72 0.72 8.26
C ASP A 164 22.57 1.08 9.75
N ILE A 165 23.07 2.26 10.13
CA ILE A 165 23.01 2.73 11.52
C ILE A 165 21.60 2.97 12.04
N ALA A 166 20.62 3.12 11.14
CA ALA A 166 19.19 3.20 11.47
C ALA A 166 18.51 1.83 11.43
N GLY A 167 19.25 0.72 11.27
CA GLY A 167 18.76 -0.64 11.19
C GLY A 167 18.03 -0.98 9.89
N LEU A 168 18.02 -0.09 8.89
CA LEU A 168 17.33 -0.30 7.62
C LEU A 168 18.08 -1.28 6.73
N MET A 169 17.34 -2.13 6.02
CA MET A 169 17.87 -3.11 5.08
C MET A 169 18.34 -2.42 3.80
N ASN A 170 19.64 -2.45 3.51
CA ASN A 170 20.23 -1.87 2.32
C ASN A 170 20.73 -2.97 1.38
N VAL A 171 20.20 -3.01 0.17
CA VAL A 171 20.56 -3.96 -0.90
C VAL A 171 21.55 -3.33 -1.87
N PRO A 172 22.52 -4.11 -2.41
CA PRO A 172 23.40 -3.61 -3.46
C PRO A 172 22.64 -3.46 -4.77
N VAL A 173 22.83 -2.30 -5.42
CA VAL A 173 22.32 -1.96 -6.75
C VAL A 173 23.48 -1.54 -7.65
N ASN A 174 23.53 -2.09 -8.86
CA ASN A 174 24.61 -1.87 -9.80
C ASN A 174 24.14 -1.01 -10.97
N PHE A 175 24.67 0.22 -11.04
CA PHE A 175 24.50 1.12 -12.16
C PHE A 175 25.83 1.14 -12.95
N ALA A 176 25.81 0.61 -14.17
CA ALA A 176 27.04 0.36 -14.95
C ALA A 176 28.10 -0.35 -14.09
N ASP A 177 29.27 0.19 -13.94
CA ASP A 177 30.41 -0.39 -13.19
C ASP A 177 30.44 0.00 -11.70
N SER A 178 29.40 0.69 -11.21
CA SER A 178 29.37 1.19 -9.83
C SER A 178 28.29 0.50 -9.00
N THR A 179 28.67 0.09 -7.79
CA THR A 179 27.74 -0.49 -6.80
C THR A 179 27.36 0.53 -5.75
N PHE A 180 26.06 0.73 -5.58
CA PHE A 180 25.48 1.55 -4.51
C PHE A 180 24.67 0.66 -3.57
N TYR A 181 24.30 1.22 -2.40
CA TYR A 181 23.45 0.52 -1.45
C TYR A 181 22.22 1.38 -1.18
N PHE A 182 21.04 0.84 -1.51
CA PHE A 182 19.76 1.52 -1.36
C PHE A 182 18.89 0.77 -0.37
N VAL A 183 18.12 1.52 0.41
CA VAL A 183 17.14 0.95 1.34
C VAL A 183 16.09 0.17 0.56
N PHE A 184 15.77 -1.04 1.00
CA PHE A 184 14.69 -1.86 0.45
C PHE A 184 13.43 -1.60 1.27
N ASP A 185 12.46 -0.90 0.68
CA ASP A 185 11.34 -0.30 1.41
C ASP A 185 10.00 -0.52 0.68
N THR A 186 9.20 -1.48 1.17
CA THR A 186 7.86 -1.76 0.63
C THR A 186 6.86 -0.65 0.95
N GLY A 187 7.12 0.20 1.95
CA GLY A 187 6.31 1.36 2.30
C GLY A 187 6.52 2.58 1.39
N ALA A 188 7.58 2.58 0.57
CA ALA A 188 7.85 3.64 -0.40
C ALA A 188 7.03 3.42 -1.69
N ASN A 189 6.04 4.26 -1.94
CA ASN A 189 5.15 4.15 -3.11
C ASN A 189 5.87 4.20 -4.46
N LEU A 190 6.96 4.95 -4.56
CA LEU A 190 7.89 5.00 -5.70
C LEU A 190 9.31 4.91 -5.17
N SER A 191 10.23 4.43 -5.99
CA SER A 191 11.64 4.47 -5.66
C SER A 191 12.12 5.92 -5.53
N VAL A 192 13.09 6.15 -4.64
CA VAL A 192 13.60 7.49 -4.32
C VAL A 192 15.10 7.50 -4.48
N ILE A 193 15.65 8.64 -4.89
CA ILE A 193 17.09 8.88 -4.96
C ILE A 193 17.39 10.36 -4.64
N THR A 194 18.52 10.65 -4.02
CA THR A 194 18.93 12.03 -3.82
C THR A 194 19.51 12.63 -5.11
N GLU A 195 19.45 13.97 -5.24
CA GLU A 195 19.97 14.66 -6.44
C GLU A 195 21.42 14.33 -6.74
N SER A 196 22.29 14.28 -5.72
CA SER A 196 23.70 13.95 -5.90
C SER A 196 23.91 12.54 -6.42
N TYR A 197 23.08 11.56 -5.97
CA TYR A 197 23.16 10.18 -6.42
C TYR A 197 22.45 9.97 -7.76
N ALA A 198 21.40 10.70 -8.10
CA ALA A 198 20.79 10.68 -9.42
C ALA A 198 21.80 11.07 -10.51
N ARG A 199 22.65 12.07 -10.24
CA ARG A 199 23.76 12.43 -11.12
C ARG A 199 24.84 11.34 -11.20
N LYS A 200 25.22 10.72 -10.07
CA LYS A 200 26.23 9.64 -10.04
C LYS A 200 25.79 8.36 -10.76
N THR A 201 24.50 8.07 -10.74
CA THR A 201 23.89 6.91 -11.40
C THR A 201 23.45 7.20 -12.84
N ASN A 202 23.71 8.44 -13.31
CA ASN A 202 23.36 8.90 -14.66
C ASN A 202 21.87 8.68 -15.02
N LEU A 203 20.96 8.96 -14.06
CA LEU A 203 19.52 8.89 -14.33
C LEU A 203 19.12 9.92 -15.39
N ARG A 204 18.26 9.52 -16.30
CA ARG A 204 17.65 10.44 -17.27
C ARG A 204 16.64 11.33 -16.55
N MET A 205 17.02 12.58 -16.31
CA MET A 205 16.21 13.56 -15.57
C MET A 205 15.01 14.00 -16.40
N LEU A 206 13.83 14.03 -15.80
CA LEU A 206 12.64 14.62 -16.39
C LEU A 206 12.40 16.01 -15.80
N ASN A 207 11.94 16.95 -16.63
CA ASN A 207 11.61 18.31 -16.16
C ASN A 207 10.20 18.33 -15.56
N VAL A 208 10.01 17.65 -14.43
CA VAL A 208 8.71 17.47 -13.76
C VAL A 208 8.89 17.76 -12.27
N LYS A 209 8.25 18.82 -11.79
CA LYS A 209 8.26 19.23 -10.37
C LYS A 209 6.90 18.98 -9.73
N PHE A 210 6.88 18.30 -8.62
CA PHE A 210 5.66 17.99 -7.87
C PHE A 210 5.96 17.93 -6.37
N LYS A 211 4.90 17.85 -5.56
CA LYS A 211 5.00 17.77 -4.10
C LYS A 211 4.71 16.36 -3.63
N VAL A 212 5.50 15.88 -2.68
CA VAL A 212 5.32 14.60 -2.00
C VAL A 212 5.02 14.86 -0.54
N ARG A 213 3.92 14.29 -0.02
CA ARG A 213 3.64 14.27 1.42
C ARG A 213 4.31 13.04 2.02
N ALA A 214 5.27 13.27 2.90
CA ALA A 214 5.97 12.20 3.60
C ALA A 214 5.12 11.62 4.75
N ILE A 215 5.52 10.47 5.32
CA ILE A 215 4.90 9.87 6.50
C ILE A 215 4.88 10.82 7.72
N THR A 216 5.78 11.76 7.76
CA THR A 216 5.83 12.83 8.76
C THR A 216 4.73 13.88 8.61
N GLY A 217 3.95 13.85 7.52
CA GLY A 217 3.01 14.89 7.12
C GLY A 217 3.64 16.11 6.44
N LEU A 218 4.97 16.18 6.41
CA LEU A 218 5.72 17.27 5.75
C LEU A 218 5.66 17.12 4.22
N GLN A 219 5.63 18.25 3.52
CA GLN A 219 5.70 18.28 2.06
C GLN A 219 7.14 18.50 1.61
N VAL A 220 7.60 17.65 0.68
CA VAL A 220 8.91 17.75 0.03
C VAL A 220 8.70 17.94 -1.46
N GLN A 221 9.44 18.87 -2.05
CA GLN A 221 9.46 19.04 -3.51
C GLN A 221 10.34 17.97 -4.13
N ALA A 222 9.86 17.34 -5.19
CA ALA A 222 10.57 16.29 -5.91
C ALA A 222 10.56 16.56 -7.42
N ASN A 223 11.54 15.95 -8.11
CA ASN A 223 11.58 15.78 -9.56
C ASN A 223 11.43 14.29 -9.91
N LEU A 224 11.36 13.96 -11.20
CA LEU A 224 11.39 12.59 -11.70
C LEU A 224 12.67 12.29 -12.46
N GLY A 225 13.13 11.05 -12.36
CA GLY A 225 14.21 10.51 -13.17
C GLY A 225 13.94 9.06 -13.53
N ILE A 226 14.50 8.64 -14.65
CA ILE A 226 14.38 7.26 -15.15
C ILE A 226 15.75 6.61 -15.13
N ALA A 227 15.83 5.47 -14.47
CA ALA A 227 16.95 4.56 -14.62
C ALA A 227 16.69 3.66 -15.86
N ASP A 228 17.42 3.91 -16.92
CA ASP A 228 17.24 3.15 -18.18
C ASP A 228 17.54 1.66 -17.96
N GLU A 229 18.59 1.33 -17.22
CA GLU A 229 18.89 -0.02 -16.73
C GLU A 229 19.75 0.03 -15.47
N PHE A 230 19.47 -0.86 -14.52
CA PHE A 230 20.37 -1.24 -13.43
C PHE A 230 20.13 -2.68 -12.99
N LYS A 231 20.99 -3.24 -12.12
CA LYS A 231 20.93 -4.64 -11.70
C LYS A 231 20.94 -4.78 -10.17
N MET A 232 20.27 -5.83 -9.70
CA MET A 232 20.38 -6.34 -8.33
C MET A 232 20.68 -7.85 -8.41
N GLY A 233 21.94 -8.25 -8.24
CA GLY A 233 22.36 -9.62 -8.52
C GLY A 233 22.06 -10.01 -9.97
N ASN A 234 21.31 -11.12 -10.18
CA ASN A 234 20.89 -11.60 -11.49
C ASN A 234 19.55 -11.01 -11.97
N ILE A 235 19.12 -9.90 -11.34
CA ILE A 235 17.88 -9.22 -11.69
C ILE A 235 18.24 -7.98 -12.51
N ILE A 236 17.63 -7.84 -13.69
CA ILE A 236 17.79 -6.69 -14.58
C ILE A 236 16.50 -5.88 -14.52
N ILE A 237 16.61 -4.61 -14.13
CA ILE A 237 15.50 -3.66 -14.06
C ILE A 237 15.71 -2.57 -15.11
N ARG A 238 14.66 -2.31 -15.94
CA ARG A 238 14.68 -1.28 -16.97
C ARG A 238 13.54 -0.27 -16.79
N ASN A 239 13.79 0.95 -17.23
CA ASN A 239 12.83 2.06 -17.20
C ASN A 239 12.24 2.34 -15.81
N ALA A 240 13.02 2.13 -14.76
CA ALA A 240 12.55 2.33 -13.39
C ALA A 240 12.42 3.82 -13.07
N VAL A 241 11.26 4.19 -12.54
CA VAL A 241 10.95 5.56 -12.13
C VAL A 241 11.48 5.83 -10.72
N PHE A 242 12.21 6.93 -10.57
CA PHE A 242 12.68 7.44 -9.29
C PHE A 242 12.16 8.84 -9.04
N MET A 243 11.66 9.08 -7.84
CA MET A 243 11.51 10.44 -7.31
C MET A 243 12.88 10.94 -6.88
N ILE A 244 13.24 12.13 -7.34
CA ILE A 244 14.52 12.76 -7.02
C ILE A 244 14.27 13.83 -5.98
N PHE A 245 14.83 13.63 -4.79
CA PHE A 245 14.73 14.57 -3.68
C PHE A 245 16.02 15.37 -3.52
N PRO A 246 15.94 16.62 -3.03
CA PRO A 246 17.12 17.33 -2.54
C PRO A 246 17.85 16.48 -1.50
N ASP A 247 19.18 16.49 -1.49
CA ASP A 247 19.99 15.71 -0.56
C ASP A 247 19.60 15.97 0.91
N SER A 248 19.23 17.21 1.24
CA SER A 248 18.77 17.60 2.58
C SER A 248 17.47 16.94 3.02
N ALA A 249 16.59 16.54 2.09
CA ALA A 249 15.31 15.93 2.42
C ALA A 249 15.44 14.49 2.96
N LEU A 250 16.56 13.82 2.68
CA LEU A 250 16.90 12.48 3.15
C LEU A 250 18.11 12.45 4.07
N SER A 251 18.46 13.61 4.64
CA SER A 251 19.59 13.79 5.56
C SER A 251 19.07 14.03 6.98
N PHE A 252 19.57 13.28 7.94
CA PHE A 252 19.13 13.25 9.32
C PHE A 252 20.32 13.52 10.27
N ALA A 253 20.00 13.86 11.52
CA ALA A 253 21.00 14.13 12.56
C ALA A 253 22.09 15.12 12.10
N ARG A 254 21.71 16.24 11.46
CA ARG A 254 22.60 17.27 10.94
C ARG A 254 23.62 16.75 9.91
N GLY A 255 23.20 15.79 9.06
CA GLY A 255 24.06 15.23 8.01
C GLY A 255 24.88 14.01 8.41
N LEU A 256 24.77 13.55 9.67
CA LEU A 256 25.49 12.35 10.13
C LEU A 256 24.90 11.06 9.52
N TYR A 257 23.65 11.08 9.11
CA TYR A 257 23.00 9.97 8.42
C TYR A 257 22.24 10.46 7.19
N THR A 258 22.50 9.84 6.04
CA THR A 258 21.84 10.19 4.77
C THR A 258 21.42 8.93 4.03
N ILE A 259 20.15 8.84 3.69
CA ILE A 259 19.60 7.81 2.79
C ILE A 259 19.92 8.27 1.35
N LYS A 260 20.69 7.46 0.63
CA LYS A 260 21.16 7.78 -0.72
C LYS A 260 20.13 7.48 -1.79
N GLY A 261 19.40 6.39 -1.58
CA GLY A 261 18.32 5.91 -2.43
C GLY A 261 17.50 4.85 -1.75
N ILE A 262 16.30 4.64 -2.27
CA ILE A 262 15.28 3.70 -1.78
C ILE A 262 14.76 2.92 -2.97
N ILE A 263 14.78 1.61 -2.91
CA ILE A 263 14.05 0.71 -3.81
C ILE A 263 12.64 0.61 -3.26
N GLY A 264 11.68 1.15 -4.00
CA GLY A 264 10.28 1.22 -3.59
C GLY A 264 9.39 0.17 -4.26
N PHE A 265 8.10 0.25 -3.93
CA PHE A 265 7.08 -0.73 -4.29
C PHE A 265 7.09 -1.18 -5.77
N PRO A 266 7.14 -0.32 -6.81
CA PRO A 266 7.03 -0.77 -8.20
C PRO A 266 8.15 -1.71 -8.64
N ILE A 267 9.36 -1.55 -8.08
CA ILE A 267 10.47 -2.47 -8.34
C ILE A 267 10.28 -3.75 -7.53
N ILE A 268 9.89 -3.60 -6.26
CA ILE A 268 9.73 -4.72 -5.31
C ILE A 268 8.62 -5.66 -5.77
N GLU A 269 7.49 -5.12 -6.20
CA GLU A 269 6.34 -5.89 -6.68
C GLU A 269 6.70 -6.76 -7.91
N GLN A 270 7.46 -6.22 -8.86
CA GLN A 270 7.88 -6.96 -10.05
C GLN A 270 8.88 -8.09 -9.77
N LEU A 271 9.45 -8.18 -8.57
CA LEU A 271 10.23 -9.35 -8.15
C LEU A 271 9.36 -10.59 -7.93
N GLN A 272 8.05 -10.42 -7.84
CA GLN A 272 6.98 -11.41 -7.67
C GLN A 272 7.07 -12.23 -6.38
N GLU A 273 8.19 -12.85 -6.04
CA GLU A 273 8.45 -13.53 -4.76
C GLU A 273 9.80 -13.11 -4.21
N ILE A 274 9.84 -12.82 -2.93
CA ILE A 274 11.03 -12.41 -2.21
C ILE A 274 11.08 -13.18 -0.89
N ARG A 275 12.20 -13.86 -0.62
CA ARG A 275 12.46 -14.56 0.62
C ARG A 275 13.55 -13.80 1.38
N ILE A 276 13.22 -13.33 2.58
CA ILE A 276 14.14 -12.54 3.40
C ILE A 276 14.44 -13.30 4.67
N ASN A 277 15.71 -13.59 4.90
CA ASN A 277 16.24 -14.10 6.17
C ASN A 277 17.14 -13.05 6.82
N LYS A 278 17.87 -13.41 7.88
CA LYS A 278 18.67 -12.47 8.66
C LYS A 278 19.74 -11.70 7.86
N ASN A 279 20.27 -12.28 6.78
CA ASN A 279 21.45 -11.76 6.08
C ASN A 279 21.28 -11.67 4.57
N THR A 280 20.30 -12.34 4.01
CA THR A 280 20.12 -12.46 2.56
C THR A 280 18.67 -12.23 2.15
N MET A 281 18.51 -11.69 0.97
CA MET A 281 17.27 -11.62 0.22
C MET A 281 17.41 -12.54 -1.00
N THR A 282 16.54 -13.54 -1.12
CA THR A 282 16.53 -14.46 -2.26
C THR A 282 15.30 -14.17 -3.14
N VAL A 283 15.51 -14.03 -4.44
CA VAL A 283 14.46 -13.88 -5.44
C VAL A 283 14.50 -15.13 -6.33
N PRO A 284 13.50 -16.03 -6.25
CA PRO A 284 13.44 -17.21 -7.11
C PRO A 284 13.06 -16.83 -8.54
N GLN A 285 13.45 -17.66 -9.49
CA GLN A 285 13.06 -17.45 -10.90
C GLN A 285 11.56 -17.69 -11.12
N THR A 286 10.97 -18.62 -10.35
CA THR A 286 9.53 -18.94 -10.42
C THR A 286 8.90 -18.82 -9.02
N PRO A 287 7.87 -17.99 -8.87
CA PRO A 287 7.12 -17.87 -7.62
C PRO A 287 6.36 -19.14 -7.27
N THR A 288 6.20 -19.40 -5.97
CA THR A 288 5.53 -20.59 -5.42
C THR A 288 4.17 -20.23 -4.84
N ASP A 289 3.08 -20.90 -5.23
CA ASP A 289 1.77 -20.78 -4.56
C ASP A 289 1.74 -21.66 -3.30
N ARG A 290 1.45 -21.03 -2.14
CA ARG A 290 1.28 -21.71 -0.85
C ARG A 290 -0.17 -21.77 -0.38
N ASN A 291 -1.14 -21.42 -1.24
CA ASN A 291 -2.57 -21.34 -0.89
C ASN A 291 -2.89 -20.38 0.28
N ILE A 292 -2.01 -19.46 0.58
CA ILE A 292 -2.22 -18.39 1.56
C ILE A 292 -2.72 -17.16 0.80
N ARG A 293 -3.68 -16.42 1.36
CA ARG A 293 -4.26 -15.20 0.76
C ARG A 293 -4.51 -14.19 1.87
N ASN A 294 -3.43 -13.58 2.39
CA ASN A 294 -3.46 -12.65 3.52
C ASN A 294 -2.82 -11.29 3.19
N PHE A 295 -2.63 -11.01 1.92
CA PHE A 295 -1.90 -9.85 1.44
C PHE A 295 -2.68 -9.15 0.33
N GLY A 296 -2.55 -7.83 0.23
CA GLY A 296 -3.17 -7.00 -0.78
C GLY A 296 -2.36 -5.73 -1.04
N VAL A 297 -2.80 -4.92 -2.00
CA VAL A 297 -2.14 -3.64 -2.34
C VAL A 297 -3.20 -2.57 -2.52
N ASP A 298 -3.27 -1.61 -1.60
CA ASP A 298 -4.13 -0.43 -1.74
C ASP A 298 -3.32 0.74 -2.29
N GLU A 299 -3.65 1.18 -3.49
CA GLU A 299 -2.81 2.06 -4.29
C GLU A 299 -1.41 1.42 -4.49
N LEU A 300 -0.33 2.06 -4.08
CA LEU A 300 1.04 1.53 -4.12
C LEU A 300 1.53 1.12 -2.72
N LEU A 301 0.63 0.77 -1.83
CA LEU A 301 0.94 0.42 -0.44
C LEU A 301 0.53 -1.02 -0.15
N PRO A 302 1.48 -1.92 0.12
CA PRO A 302 1.18 -3.27 0.55
C PRO A 302 0.46 -3.31 1.91
N VAL A 303 -0.49 -4.23 2.03
CA VAL A 303 -1.33 -4.40 3.22
C VAL A 303 -1.38 -5.88 3.58
N ILE A 304 -1.12 -6.19 4.85
CA ILE A 304 -1.18 -7.55 5.39
C ILE A 304 -2.34 -7.69 6.38
N SER A 305 -2.95 -8.87 6.37
CA SER A 305 -3.94 -9.30 7.37
C SER A 305 -3.25 -9.83 8.62
N VAL A 306 -3.60 -9.29 9.77
CA VAL A 306 -3.09 -9.66 11.10
C VAL A 306 -4.27 -10.07 11.98
N ALA A 307 -4.16 -11.22 12.65
CA ALA A 307 -5.17 -11.62 13.64
C ALA A 307 -4.79 -11.11 15.04
N TYR A 308 -5.74 -10.48 15.70
CA TYR A 308 -5.64 -10.03 17.08
C TYR A 308 -6.91 -10.42 17.83
N ASN A 309 -6.81 -11.28 18.84
CA ASN A 309 -7.95 -11.94 19.48
C ASN A 309 -8.82 -12.66 18.43
N THR A 310 -10.08 -12.27 18.31
CA THR A 310 -11.05 -12.79 17.31
C THR A 310 -11.09 -11.95 16.03
N ASP A 311 -10.39 -10.81 16.01
CA ASP A 311 -10.48 -9.82 14.94
C ASP A 311 -9.42 -10.03 13.85
N THR A 312 -9.77 -9.68 12.63
CA THR A 312 -8.85 -9.62 11.51
C THR A 312 -8.58 -8.16 11.19
N LEU A 313 -7.36 -7.70 11.48
CA LEU A 313 -6.94 -6.32 11.33
C LEU A 313 -6.07 -6.14 10.07
N ALA A 314 -6.26 -5.05 9.36
CA ALA A 314 -5.43 -4.70 8.21
C ALA A 314 -4.29 -3.77 8.64
N PHE A 315 -3.05 -4.15 8.32
CA PHE A 315 -1.84 -3.37 8.60
C PHE A 315 -1.15 -3.01 7.30
N THR A 316 -0.63 -1.79 7.18
CA THR A 316 0.34 -1.48 6.13
C THR A 316 1.61 -2.30 6.35
N PHE A 317 2.27 -2.72 5.26
CA PHE A 317 3.43 -3.60 5.32
C PHE A 317 4.68 -2.87 4.84
N ASP A 318 5.64 -2.67 5.74
CA ASP A 318 6.71 -1.68 5.56
C ASP A 318 8.08 -2.24 6.01
N THR A 319 8.87 -2.70 5.05
CA THR A 319 10.25 -3.14 5.31
C THR A 319 11.21 -1.98 5.57
N GLY A 320 10.80 -0.73 5.31
CA GLY A 320 11.52 0.48 5.67
C GLY A 320 11.26 0.95 7.11
N ALA A 321 10.30 0.37 7.83
CA ALA A 321 10.05 0.67 9.24
C ALA A 321 10.82 -0.28 10.14
N GLN A 322 11.61 0.28 11.07
CA GLN A 322 12.35 -0.52 12.06
C GLN A 322 11.42 -1.21 13.06
N PHE A 323 10.37 -0.51 13.49
CA PHE A 323 9.41 -0.97 14.49
C PHE A 323 7.98 -0.89 13.99
N THR A 324 7.19 -1.86 14.39
CA THR A 324 5.74 -1.86 14.23
C THR A 324 5.13 -0.84 15.19
N PHE A 325 4.15 -0.10 14.72
CA PHE A 325 3.32 0.74 15.55
C PHE A 325 1.84 0.60 15.19
N LEU A 326 0.97 0.91 16.14
CA LEU A 326 -0.47 0.85 15.96
C LEU A 326 -1.03 2.26 15.75
N ASN A 327 -2.04 2.35 14.90
CA ASN A 327 -2.65 3.60 14.49
C ASN A 327 -3.90 3.94 15.32
N GLU A 328 -4.48 5.10 15.04
CA GLU A 328 -5.69 5.61 15.67
C GLU A 328 -6.87 4.61 15.66
N PRO A 329 -7.19 3.86 14.58
CA PRO A 329 -8.26 2.85 14.61
C PRO A 329 -8.06 1.82 15.73
N PHE A 330 -6.83 1.32 15.93
CA PHE A 330 -6.54 0.40 17.04
C PHE A 330 -6.78 1.05 18.40
N TYR A 331 -6.37 2.32 18.57
CA TYR A 331 -6.65 3.05 19.79
C TYR A 331 -8.15 3.19 20.06
N GLN A 332 -8.93 3.52 19.04
CA GLN A 332 -10.38 3.70 19.20
C GLN A 332 -11.09 2.40 19.59
N ASP A 333 -10.79 1.29 18.92
CA ASP A 333 -11.46 0.02 19.16
C ASP A 333 -11.05 -0.63 20.50
N TYR A 334 -9.79 -0.44 20.90
CA TYR A 334 -9.24 -1.03 22.14
C TYR A 334 -8.91 0.00 23.21
N LYS A 335 -9.60 1.15 23.19
CA LYS A 335 -9.34 2.31 24.04
C LYS A 335 -9.24 1.97 25.53
N LYS A 336 -10.16 1.17 26.07
CA LYS A 336 -10.17 0.79 27.50
C LYS A 336 -8.90 0.03 27.90
N LEU A 337 -8.43 -0.90 27.06
CA LEU A 337 -7.17 -1.61 27.28
C LEU A 337 -5.99 -0.65 27.31
N ILE A 338 -5.92 0.23 26.30
CA ILE A 338 -4.79 1.14 26.10
C ILE A 338 -4.71 2.19 27.19
N ASP A 339 -5.83 2.79 27.57
CA ASP A 339 -5.89 3.80 28.66
C ASP A 339 -5.54 3.19 30.03
N THR A 340 -5.82 1.88 30.23
CA THR A 340 -5.53 1.21 31.51
C THR A 340 -4.08 0.72 31.60
N ALA A 341 -3.54 0.15 30.53
CA ALA A 341 -2.23 -0.52 30.53
C ALA A 341 -1.11 0.32 29.89
N GLY A 342 -1.47 1.34 29.14
CA GLY A 342 -0.52 2.15 28.36
C GLY A 342 0.09 3.30 29.15
N LYS A 343 1.32 3.67 28.80
CA LYS A 343 2.00 4.87 29.29
C LYS A 343 2.02 5.93 28.20
N ALA A 344 1.42 7.08 28.43
CA ALA A 344 1.39 8.20 27.48
C ALA A 344 2.79 8.77 27.25
N PHE A 345 3.14 9.09 26.00
CA PHE A 345 4.39 9.72 25.62
C PHE A 345 4.29 10.46 24.29
N ASP A 346 5.30 11.24 23.95
CA ASP A 346 5.44 11.89 22.66
C ASP A 346 6.30 10.99 21.72
N MET A 347 5.63 10.35 20.78
CA MET A 347 6.29 9.53 19.75
C MET A 347 6.90 10.41 18.67
N GLN A 348 8.13 10.10 18.27
CA GLN A 348 8.81 10.73 17.15
C GLN A 348 8.68 9.83 15.90
N ILE A 349 8.34 10.45 14.77
CA ILE A 349 8.25 9.78 13.46
C ILE A 349 9.24 10.48 12.53
N GLY A 350 10.24 9.72 12.06
CA GLY A 350 11.22 10.18 11.08
C GLY A 350 10.82 9.75 9.66
N GLY A 351 11.09 10.58 8.67
CA GLY A 351 10.84 10.30 7.26
C GLY A 351 11.37 11.43 6.38
N ALA A 352 11.11 11.35 5.07
CA ALA A 352 11.50 12.41 4.15
C ALA A 352 11.02 13.79 4.65
N GLY A 353 11.90 14.79 4.58
CA GLY A 353 11.61 16.14 5.06
C GLY A 353 11.85 16.37 6.55
N GLY A 354 12.14 15.32 7.38
CA GLY A 354 12.52 15.52 8.77
C GLY A 354 11.82 14.60 9.78
N ILE A 355 11.59 15.14 10.99
CA ILE A 355 10.99 14.44 12.14
C ILE A 355 9.76 15.21 12.61
N THR A 356 8.67 14.50 12.90
CA THR A 356 7.47 15.04 13.55
C THR A 356 7.20 14.33 14.87
N LYS A 357 6.34 14.92 15.72
CA LYS A 357 5.90 14.33 17.00
C LYS A 357 4.39 14.15 17.01
N THR A 358 3.94 13.04 17.58
CA THR A 358 2.52 12.78 17.82
C THR A 358 2.31 12.18 19.20
N LYS A 359 1.11 12.36 19.76
CA LYS A 359 0.74 11.72 21.03
C LYS A 359 0.51 10.23 20.82
N ALA A 360 1.03 9.43 21.72
CA ALA A 360 0.92 7.98 21.68
C ALA A 360 0.91 7.37 23.08
N TYR A 361 0.42 6.15 23.19
CA TYR A 361 0.64 5.29 24.34
C TYR A 361 1.70 4.24 24.01
N ARG A 362 2.45 3.82 25.02
CA ARG A 362 3.36 2.67 24.94
C ARG A 362 2.78 1.54 25.76
N LEU A 363 2.53 0.41 25.10
CA LEU A 363 2.14 -0.85 25.74
C LEU A 363 3.36 -1.75 25.86
N SER A 364 3.48 -2.48 26.97
CA SER A 364 4.62 -3.38 27.22
C SER A 364 4.68 -4.50 26.19
N GLN A 365 3.53 -5.08 25.84
CA GLN A 365 3.43 -6.12 24.84
C GLN A 365 2.03 -6.30 24.28
N ILE A 366 1.96 -6.78 23.03
CA ILE A 366 0.73 -7.25 22.38
C ILE A 366 1.08 -8.54 21.62
N ALA A 367 0.32 -9.60 21.85
CA ALA A 367 0.42 -10.83 21.07
C ALA A 367 -0.51 -10.74 19.87
N ILE A 368 0.01 -11.08 18.68
CA ILE A 368 -0.72 -11.13 17.41
C ILE A 368 -0.43 -12.45 16.72
N ASN A 369 -1.22 -12.77 15.68
CA ASN A 369 -0.93 -13.88 14.79
C ASN A 369 -0.80 -13.35 13.35
N VAL A 370 0.27 -13.75 12.67
CA VAL A 370 0.54 -13.38 11.28
C VAL A 370 0.76 -14.64 10.46
N ALA A 371 -0.04 -14.83 9.40
CA ALA A 371 0.01 -16.03 8.56
C ALA A 371 -0.05 -17.36 9.37
N GLY A 372 -0.84 -17.41 10.44
CA GLY A 372 -0.95 -18.58 11.31
C GLY A 372 0.19 -18.73 12.35
N GLN A 373 1.18 -17.84 12.36
CA GLN A 373 2.30 -17.86 13.28
C GLN A 373 2.13 -16.84 14.40
N PRO A 374 2.37 -17.19 15.68
CA PRO A 374 2.34 -16.25 16.79
C PRO A 374 3.53 -15.29 16.70
N ALA A 375 3.27 -14.02 16.96
CA ALA A 375 4.29 -12.97 17.07
C ALA A 375 4.01 -12.08 18.26
N LEU A 376 5.06 -11.52 18.86
CA LEU A 376 4.95 -10.65 20.03
C LEU A 376 5.52 -9.27 19.75
N LEU A 377 4.66 -8.27 19.75
CA LEU A 377 5.07 -6.87 19.76
C LEU A 377 5.50 -6.49 21.18
N LYS A 378 6.71 -5.95 21.34
CA LYS A 378 7.21 -5.44 22.62
C LYS A 378 7.38 -3.92 22.53
N ASP A 379 7.11 -3.24 23.66
CA ASP A 379 7.21 -1.77 23.76
C ASP A 379 6.49 -1.04 22.61
N VAL A 380 5.33 -1.57 22.22
CA VAL A 380 4.61 -1.12 21.03
C VAL A 380 3.97 0.25 21.23
N SER A 381 4.16 1.13 20.28
CA SER A 381 3.57 2.46 20.26
C SER A 381 2.18 2.43 19.64
N VAL A 382 1.19 3.06 20.28
CA VAL A 382 -0.18 3.22 19.78
C VAL A 382 -0.48 4.71 19.63
N LYS A 383 -0.63 5.18 18.39
CA LYS A 383 -0.97 6.57 18.08
C LYS A 383 -2.42 6.87 18.47
N THR A 384 -2.66 8.02 19.10
CA THR A 384 -4.01 8.47 19.48
C THR A 384 -4.65 9.39 18.43
N SER A 385 -3.87 9.79 17.44
CA SER A 385 -4.30 10.63 16.33
C SER A 385 -3.51 10.31 15.07
N SER A 386 -4.14 10.53 13.94
CA SER A 386 -3.56 10.27 12.63
C SER A 386 -2.64 11.40 12.19
N THR A 387 -1.48 11.08 11.64
CA THR A 387 -0.55 12.02 11.01
C THR A 387 -0.75 12.12 9.50
N THR A 388 -1.33 11.07 8.91
CA THR A 388 -1.67 11.01 7.48
C THR A 388 -3.09 10.46 7.29
N PRO A 389 -3.77 10.72 6.15
CA PRO A 389 -5.08 10.13 5.87
C PRO A 389 -5.10 8.59 5.97
N LYS A 390 -4.02 7.92 5.58
CA LYS A 390 -3.90 6.44 5.63
C LYS A 390 -3.87 5.89 7.04
N ASP A 391 -3.36 6.65 8.01
CA ASP A 391 -3.36 6.26 9.42
C ASP A 391 -4.77 6.06 10.00
N LYS A 392 -5.81 6.62 9.35
CA LYS A 392 -7.21 6.45 9.72
C LYS A 392 -7.85 5.18 9.16
N LEU A 393 -7.17 4.51 8.23
CA LEU A 393 -7.71 3.38 7.46
C LEU A 393 -7.15 2.05 7.94
N TYR A 394 -5.93 2.02 8.48
CA TYR A 394 -5.22 0.81 8.84
C TYR A 394 -4.89 0.79 10.33
N TYR A 395 -4.99 -0.38 10.94
CA TYR A 395 -4.78 -0.58 12.37
C TYR A 395 -3.33 -0.40 12.84
N GLY A 396 -2.37 -0.52 11.93
CA GLY A 396 -0.96 -0.34 12.25
C GLY A 396 -0.07 -0.37 11.01
N ASN A 397 1.23 -0.14 11.24
CA ASN A 397 2.28 -0.29 10.26
C ASN A 397 3.19 -1.45 10.69
N PHE A 398 3.23 -2.51 9.90
CA PHE A 398 3.98 -3.74 10.17
C PHE A 398 5.45 -3.55 9.82
N GLY A 399 6.33 -3.55 10.82
CA GLY A 399 7.75 -3.28 10.68
C GLY A 399 8.65 -4.50 10.79
N GLN A 400 9.95 -4.25 10.74
CA GLN A 400 11.00 -5.28 10.77
C GLN A 400 11.11 -6.04 12.11
N ASP A 401 10.65 -5.45 13.21
CA ASP A 401 10.65 -6.07 14.54
C ASP A 401 9.82 -7.37 14.59
N ILE A 402 8.74 -7.47 13.82
CA ILE A 402 8.00 -8.73 13.66
C ILE A 402 8.76 -9.66 12.71
N MET A 403 9.22 -9.16 11.56
CA MET A 403 9.95 -9.96 10.56
C MET A 403 11.15 -10.66 11.19
N ASN A 404 11.87 -9.98 12.10
CA ASN A 404 13.06 -10.49 12.76
C ASN A 404 12.78 -11.59 13.82
N GLN A 405 11.52 -11.88 14.14
CA GLN A 405 11.15 -12.99 15.04
C GLN A 405 11.18 -14.35 14.33
N PHE A 406 11.26 -14.35 13.00
CA PHE A 406 11.19 -15.55 12.17
C PHE A 406 12.52 -15.85 11.50
N LYS A 407 12.73 -17.12 11.14
CA LYS A 407 13.89 -17.57 10.39
C LYS A 407 13.91 -16.98 8.98
N GLU A 408 12.75 -16.92 8.35
CA GLU A 408 12.55 -16.40 7.01
C GLU A 408 11.14 -15.81 6.87
N MET A 409 11.04 -14.74 6.12
CA MET A 409 9.79 -14.17 5.65
C MET A 409 9.72 -14.29 4.13
N VAL A 410 8.59 -14.74 3.62
CA VAL A 410 8.30 -14.81 2.18
C VAL A 410 7.22 -13.79 1.83
N ILE A 411 7.52 -12.87 0.92
CA ILE A 411 6.57 -11.92 0.35
C ILE A 411 6.29 -12.37 -1.08
N ASN A 412 5.02 -12.60 -1.41
CA ASN A 412 4.66 -13.05 -2.75
C ASN A 412 3.55 -12.16 -3.33
N PHE A 413 3.92 -11.33 -4.31
CA PHE A 413 3.00 -10.45 -5.03
C PHE A 413 2.26 -11.17 -6.16
N ARG A 414 2.76 -12.30 -6.63
CA ARG A 414 2.10 -13.09 -7.68
C ARG A 414 0.84 -13.77 -7.17
N TYR A 415 0.91 -14.32 -5.94
CA TYR A 415 -0.18 -15.07 -5.31
C TYR A 415 -0.77 -14.35 -4.08
N MET A 416 -0.34 -13.12 -3.84
CA MET A 416 -0.86 -12.21 -2.80
C MET A 416 -0.84 -12.84 -1.40
N TYR A 417 0.35 -13.23 -0.95
CA TYR A 417 0.55 -13.70 0.41
C TYR A 417 1.89 -13.24 1.01
N VAL A 418 1.91 -13.17 2.33
CA VAL A 418 3.13 -13.15 3.14
C VAL A 418 3.10 -14.38 4.04
N ASP A 419 4.23 -15.07 4.14
CA ASP A 419 4.39 -16.26 4.99
C ASP A 419 5.63 -16.10 5.88
N PHE A 420 5.59 -16.71 7.06
CA PHE A 420 6.65 -16.62 8.05
C PHE A 420 7.07 -18.02 8.48
N ILE A 421 8.35 -18.32 8.26
CA ILE A 421 8.95 -19.59 8.66
C ILE A 421 9.50 -19.44 10.08
N PRO A 422 9.00 -20.18 11.07
CA PRO A 422 9.48 -20.07 12.44
C PRO A 422 10.96 -20.46 12.55
N PRO A 423 11.66 -19.98 13.59
CA PRO A 423 12.99 -20.49 13.91
C PRO A 423 12.98 -22.01 14.11
N THR A 424 14.05 -22.67 13.73
CA THR A 424 14.22 -24.09 14.05
C THR A 424 14.33 -24.24 15.57
N PRO A 425 13.63 -25.21 16.20
CA PRO A 425 13.70 -25.46 17.65
C PRO A 425 15.12 -25.67 18.17
#